data_444a8909a3746ff14edf2654f0714116
#
_entry.id   444a8909a3746ff14edf2654f0714116
#
_cell.length_a   1.000
_cell.length_b   1.000
_cell.length_c   1.000
_cell.angle_alpha   90.00
_cell.angle_beta   90.00
_cell.angle_gamma   90.00
#
_symmetry.space_group_name_H-M   'P 1'
#
loop_
_entity.id
_entity.type
_entity.pdbx_description
1 polymer ?
#
loop_
_entity_poly.entity_id
_entity_poly.type
_entity_poly.pdbx_seq_one_letter_code
_entity_poly.pdbx_strand_id
1 'polypeptide(L)'
;MPPRLGCLDALTEKLVRGLFLAAPDAQVFLVSGNNERTRKLGREFPCWTLDSYQDVINETDVIITGVDRHALDEIANQVQLRSAQTLVSLVPGLPSQSLRKLFRHTDCIRLMFSFAAEINKSSVLLTGADQEVQRLFSLLGPLTLLPDELDFDLATVSLCMSNGFYFLAEGLAYWLTGKGMADDTARQLVLNGLKDCAEYAGYHTSINLGKLGQDMSSAAPGMSQGVEVLARMAALTPWHVASDTVLSEIQESPAAPRSR
;
A
#
# COMPACT_ATOMS: atom_id res chain seq x y z
N MET A 1 -14.60 -8.20 20.55
CA MET A 1 -14.28 -9.36 19.70
C MET A 1 -13.50 -8.78 18.53
N PRO A 2 -12.34 -9.34 18.09
CA PRO A 2 -11.65 -8.79 16.94
C PRO A 2 -12.54 -8.87 15.69
N PRO A 3 -12.50 -7.87 14.77
CA PRO A 3 -13.31 -7.89 13.57
C PRO A 3 -12.88 -9.05 12.63
N ARG A 4 -13.87 -9.58 11.91
CA ARG A 4 -13.70 -10.73 11.00
C ARG A 4 -13.53 -10.24 9.56
N LEU A 5 -12.55 -10.76 8.84
CA LEU A 5 -12.07 -10.26 7.54
C LEU A 5 -12.18 -11.27 6.41
N GLY A 6 -12.50 -10.81 5.19
CA GLY A 6 -12.49 -11.64 3.99
C GLY A 6 -11.89 -10.94 2.75
N CYS A 7 -10.96 -11.59 2.00
CA CYS A 7 -10.23 -10.97 0.89
C CYS A 7 -9.43 -11.90 -0.05
N LEU A 8 -8.98 -11.42 -1.25
CA LEU A 8 -8.16 -12.16 -2.24
C LEU A 8 -7.38 -11.27 -3.23
N ASP A 9 -6.08 -10.99 -3.01
CA ASP A 9 -5.06 -10.59 -4.01
C ASP A 9 -3.64 -10.56 -3.39
N ALA A 10 -2.62 -10.01 -4.09
CA ALA A 10 -1.25 -9.95 -3.56
C ALA A 10 -1.13 -9.02 -2.34
N LEU A 11 -1.84 -7.90 -2.32
CA LEU A 11 -1.90 -7.00 -1.17
C LEU A 11 -2.59 -7.67 0.01
N THR A 12 -3.61 -8.47 -0.25
CA THR A 12 -4.30 -9.28 0.77
C THR A 12 -3.37 -10.24 1.49
N GLU A 13 -2.47 -10.90 0.75
CA GLU A 13 -1.47 -11.77 1.40
C GLU A 13 -0.65 -10.97 2.41
N LYS A 14 -0.18 -9.77 2.04
CA LYS A 14 0.60 -8.89 2.93
C LYS A 14 -0.22 -8.40 4.13
N LEU A 15 -1.47 -8.08 3.91
CA LEU A 15 -2.40 -7.68 4.96
C LEU A 15 -2.61 -8.82 5.98
N VAL A 16 -2.93 -10.04 5.51
CA VAL A 16 -3.17 -11.20 6.38
C VAL A 16 -1.92 -11.51 7.21
N ARG A 17 -0.73 -11.51 6.59
CA ARG A 17 0.54 -11.72 7.30
C ARG A 17 0.77 -10.68 8.39
N GLY A 18 0.57 -9.40 8.07
CA GLY A 18 0.73 -8.30 9.03
C GLY A 18 -0.28 -8.36 10.16
N LEU A 19 -1.53 -8.73 9.87
CA LEU A 19 -2.55 -8.91 10.90
C LEU A 19 -2.19 -10.02 11.87
N PHE A 20 -1.82 -11.21 11.41
CA PHE A 20 -1.42 -12.30 12.30
C PHE A 20 -0.12 -12.01 13.05
N LEU A 21 0.78 -11.21 12.49
CA LEU A 21 1.98 -10.74 13.20
C LEU A 21 1.63 -9.85 14.40
N ALA A 22 0.63 -8.94 14.24
CA ALA A 22 0.21 -8.01 15.28
C ALA A 22 -0.87 -8.57 16.21
N ALA A 23 -1.76 -9.42 15.67
CA ALA A 23 -2.91 -9.99 16.36
C ALA A 23 -3.04 -11.50 16.00
N PRO A 24 -2.31 -12.38 16.68
CA PRO A 24 -2.31 -13.82 16.36
C PRO A 24 -3.66 -14.52 16.54
N ASP A 25 -4.59 -13.89 17.25
CA ASP A 25 -5.97 -14.35 17.50
C ASP A 25 -6.98 -13.76 16.51
N ALA A 26 -6.52 -13.03 15.49
CA ALA A 26 -7.39 -12.46 14.46
C ALA A 26 -8.20 -13.56 13.74
N GLN A 27 -9.47 -13.28 13.48
CA GLN A 27 -10.34 -14.17 12.72
C GLN A 27 -10.40 -13.71 11.26
N VAL A 28 -9.79 -14.49 10.38
CA VAL A 28 -9.70 -14.20 8.95
C VAL A 28 -10.43 -15.27 8.16
N PHE A 29 -11.36 -14.84 7.32
CA PHE A 29 -12.15 -15.70 6.44
C PHE A 29 -11.75 -15.43 4.99
N LEU A 30 -11.49 -16.48 4.23
CA LEU A 30 -11.09 -16.43 2.83
C LEU A 30 -12.09 -17.20 1.97
N VAL A 31 -12.33 -16.71 0.76
CA VAL A 31 -13.10 -17.50 -0.22
C VAL A 31 -12.22 -18.63 -0.74
N SER A 32 -12.72 -19.85 -0.65
CA SER A 32 -12.07 -21.01 -1.24
C SER A 32 -12.10 -20.86 -2.77
N GLY A 33 -10.96 -20.86 -3.41
CA GLY A 33 -10.87 -20.79 -4.87
C GLY A 33 -9.66 -21.59 -5.36
N ASN A 34 -9.54 -21.75 -6.68
CA ASN A 34 -8.37 -22.35 -7.31
C ASN A 34 -7.09 -21.47 -7.18
N ASN A 35 -7.13 -20.44 -6.34
CA ASN A 35 -6.02 -19.53 -6.13
C ASN A 35 -4.99 -20.15 -5.16
N GLU A 36 -3.78 -20.36 -5.66
CA GLU A 36 -2.66 -20.91 -4.89
C GLU A 36 -2.31 -20.07 -3.64
N ARG A 37 -2.47 -18.75 -3.73
CA ARG A 37 -2.22 -17.81 -2.61
C ARG A 37 -3.17 -18.07 -1.44
N THR A 38 -4.46 -18.23 -1.71
CA THR A 38 -5.45 -18.55 -0.66
C THR A 38 -5.11 -19.87 0.03
N ARG A 39 -4.76 -20.91 -0.75
CA ARG A 39 -4.36 -22.21 -0.20
C ARG A 39 -3.08 -22.09 0.65
N LYS A 40 -2.12 -21.25 0.22
CA LYS A 40 -0.89 -21.00 0.97
C LYS A 40 -1.19 -20.32 2.31
N LEU A 41 -2.00 -19.24 2.30
CA LEU A 41 -2.41 -18.55 3.52
C LEU A 41 -3.14 -19.48 4.49
N GLY A 42 -4.09 -20.28 4.03
CA GLY A 42 -4.81 -21.25 4.87
C GLY A 42 -3.95 -22.39 5.43
N ARG A 43 -2.75 -22.64 4.86
CA ARG A 43 -1.77 -23.59 5.43
C ARG A 43 -0.83 -22.93 6.44
N GLU A 44 -0.49 -21.66 6.24
CA GLU A 44 0.47 -20.93 7.06
C GLU A 44 -0.20 -20.25 8.27
N PHE A 45 -1.47 -19.90 8.17
CA PHE A 45 -2.22 -19.16 9.19
C PHE A 45 -3.57 -19.83 9.49
N PRO A 46 -4.14 -19.64 10.68
CA PRO A 46 -5.44 -20.20 11.07
C PRO A 46 -6.59 -19.43 10.41
N CYS A 47 -6.58 -19.35 9.06
CA CYS A 47 -7.65 -18.77 8.27
C CYS A 47 -8.78 -19.78 8.06
N TRP A 48 -10.02 -19.30 8.09
CA TRP A 48 -11.18 -20.06 7.69
C TRP A 48 -11.40 -19.91 6.18
N THR A 49 -11.64 -21.01 5.48
CA THR A 49 -11.96 -20.99 4.05
C THR A 49 -13.40 -21.41 3.82
N LEU A 50 -14.16 -20.61 3.08
CA LEU A 50 -15.57 -20.83 2.75
C LEU A 50 -15.78 -20.87 1.24
N ASP A 51 -16.86 -21.51 0.80
CA ASP A 51 -17.02 -21.85 -0.63
C ASP A 51 -17.53 -20.70 -1.50
N SER A 52 -18.17 -19.70 -0.91
CA SER A 52 -18.70 -18.55 -1.66
C SER A 52 -18.36 -17.20 -1.02
N TYR A 53 -18.43 -16.13 -1.82
CA TYR A 53 -18.31 -14.76 -1.33
C TYR A 53 -19.38 -14.44 -0.29
N GLN A 54 -20.63 -14.91 -0.52
CA GLN A 54 -21.71 -14.63 0.41
C GLN A 54 -21.50 -15.32 1.77
N ASP A 55 -20.94 -16.53 1.78
CA ASP A 55 -20.64 -17.24 3.03
C ASP A 55 -19.60 -16.47 3.85
N VAL A 56 -18.53 -15.97 3.18
CA VAL A 56 -17.54 -15.11 3.84
C VAL A 56 -18.17 -13.85 4.39
N ILE A 57 -19.01 -13.18 3.61
CA ILE A 57 -19.71 -11.94 4.03
C ILE A 57 -20.60 -12.23 5.24
N ASN A 58 -21.30 -13.36 5.28
CA ASN A 58 -22.16 -13.72 6.40
C ASN A 58 -21.40 -13.87 7.73
N GLU A 59 -20.15 -14.27 7.68
CA GLU A 59 -19.31 -14.52 8.86
C GLU A 59 -18.41 -13.32 9.25
N THR A 60 -18.37 -12.25 8.45
CA THR A 60 -17.43 -11.13 8.64
C THR A 60 -18.13 -9.81 8.95
N ASP A 61 -17.43 -8.92 9.64
CA ASP A 61 -17.88 -7.56 9.94
C ASP A 61 -17.19 -6.54 9.03
N VAL A 62 -15.93 -6.81 8.65
CA VAL A 62 -15.15 -6.00 7.72
C VAL A 62 -14.84 -6.85 6.49
N ILE A 63 -15.37 -6.44 5.35
CA ILE A 63 -15.19 -7.12 4.07
C ILE A 63 -14.12 -6.36 3.28
N ILE A 64 -13.06 -7.05 2.87
CA ILE A 64 -11.98 -6.46 2.08
C ILE A 64 -12.04 -7.01 0.66
N THR A 65 -12.04 -6.13 -0.32
CA THR A 65 -11.99 -6.51 -1.73
C THR A 65 -10.79 -5.87 -2.42
N GLY A 66 -9.97 -6.72 -3.07
CA GLY A 66 -8.79 -6.34 -3.85
C GLY A 66 -8.77 -6.99 -5.22
N VAL A 67 -9.90 -7.47 -5.71
CA VAL A 67 -10.05 -8.06 -7.03
C VAL A 67 -10.00 -6.98 -8.12
N ASP A 68 -9.75 -7.38 -9.37
CA ASP A 68 -9.89 -6.48 -10.49
C ASP A 68 -11.32 -5.95 -10.63
N ARG A 69 -11.49 -4.84 -11.35
CA ARG A 69 -12.78 -4.14 -11.45
C ARG A 69 -13.88 -5.00 -12.08
N HIS A 70 -13.55 -5.84 -13.07
CA HIS A 70 -14.56 -6.70 -13.73
C HIS A 70 -15.07 -7.77 -12.76
N ALA A 71 -14.18 -8.41 -12.02
CA ALA A 71 -14.57 -9.37 -10.99
C ALA A 71 -15.36 -8.68 -9.86
N LEU A 72 -15.06 -7.41 -9.54
CA LEU A 72 -15.80 -6.66 -8.53
C LEU A 72 -17.26 -6.45 -8.92
N ASP A 73 -17.54 -6.12 -10.19
CA ASP A 73 -18.90 -5.96 -10.70
C ASP A 73 -19.70 -7.28 -10.64
N GLU A 74 -19.05 -8.39 -10.96
CA GLU A 74 -19.65 -9.73 -10.86
C GLU A 74 -19.96 -10.10 -9.40
N ILE A 75 -19.02 -9.85 -8.48
CA ILE A 75 -19.19 -10.11 -7.05
C ILE A 75 -20.34 -9.29 -6.50
N ALA A 76 -20.39 -7.98 -6.80
CA ALA A 76 -21.42 -7.09 -6.29
C ALA A 76 -22.85 -7.52 -6.66
N ASN A 77 -23.00 -8.20 -7.82
CA ASN A 77 -24.29 -8.74 -8.25
C ASN A 77 -24.67 -10.05 -7.54
N GLN A 78 -23.73 -10.73 -6.90
CA GLN A 78 -23.93 -12.04 -6.27
C GLN A 78 -24.04 -11.96 -4.74
N VAL A 79 -23.73 -10.80 -4.15
CA VAL A 79 -23.62 -10.66 -2.69
C VAL A 79 -24.54 -9.60 -2.13
N GLN A 80 -24.89 -9.76 -0.86
CA GLN A 80 -25.64 -8.79 -0.09
C GLN A 80 -24.95 -8.54 1.25
N LEU A 81 -24.64 -7.27 1.53
CA LEU A 81 -24.03 -6.85 2.78
C LEU A 81 -25.10 -6.50 3.83
N ARG A 82 -24.80 -6.76 5.10
CA ARG A 82 -25.60 -6.30 6.23
C ARG A 82 -25.28 -4.84 6.55
N SER A 83 -26.23 -4.07 7.03
CA SER A 83 -26.08 -2.63 7.30
C SER A 83 -24.95 -2.28 8.30
N ALA A 84 -24.59 -3.21 9.17
CA ALA A 84 -23.53 -3.03 10.18
C ALA A 84 -22.13 -3.42 9.69
N GLN A 85 -21.98 -3.83 8.43
CA GLN A 85 -20.70 -4.24 7.86
C GLN A 85 -20.00 -3.07 7.19
N THR A 86 -18.67 -3.06 7.22
CA THR A 86 -17.84 -2.11 6.45
C THR A 86 -17.23 -2.81 5.24
N LEU A 87 -17.46 -2.24 4.05
CA LEU A 87 -16.79 -2.68 2.81
C LEU A 87 -15.53 -1.84 2.59
N VAL A 88 -14.40 -2.51 2.51
CA VAL A 88 -13.08 -1.92 2.30
C VAL A 88 -12.55 -2.31 0.93
N SER A 89 -12.26 -1.34 0.08
CA SER A 89 -11.71 -1.57 -1.26
C SER A 89 -10.22 -1.27 -1.33
N LEU A 90 -9.46 -2.22 -1.88
CA LEU A 90 -8.06 -2.06 -2.28
C LEU A 90 -7.92 -1.72 -3.77
N VAL A 91 -9.04 -1.51 -4.48
CA VAL A 91 -9.05 -1.24 -5.92
C VAL A 91 -8.66 0.22 -6.18
N PRO A 92 -7.53 0.49 -6.86
CA PRO A 92 -7.15 1.85 -7.19
C PRO A 92 -8.18 2.53 -8.10
N GLY A 93 -8.34 3.84 -7.99
CA GLY A 93 -9.18 4.63 -8.88
C GLY A 93 -10.69 4.36 -8.80
N LEU A 94 -11.16 3.62 -7.80
CA LEU A 94 -12.57 3.39 -7.58
C LEU A 94 -13.07 4.19 -6.37
N PRO A 95 -13.74 5.34 -6.58
CA PRO A 95 -14.19 6.20 -5.48
C PRO A 95 -15.19 5.50 -4.55
N SER A 96 -15.19 5.88 -3.27
CA SER A 96 -16.11 5.34 -2.26
C SER A 96 -17.57 5.48 -2.67
N GLN A 97 -17.94 6.57 -3.36
CA GLN A 97 -19.30 6.76 -3.88
C GLN A 97 -19.68 5.72 -4.95
N SER A 98 -18.74 5.33 -5.80
CA SER A 98 -18.97 4.29 -6.81
C SER A 98 -19.14 2.92 -6.17
N LEU A 99 -18.36 2.61 -5.14
CA LEU A 99 -18.52 1.40 -4.33
C LEU A 99 -19.90 1.34 -3.68
N ARG A 100 -20.35 2.45 -3.06
CA ARG A 100 -21.69 2.53 -2.44
C ARG A 100 -22.81 2.24 -3.44
N LYS A 101 -22.71 2.76 -4.66
CA LYS A 101 -23.68 2.48 -5.73
C LYS A 101 -23.62 1.02 -6.17
N LEU A 102 -22.42 0.48 -6.38
CA LEU A 102 -22.20 -0.86 -6.87
C LEU A 102 -22.74 -1.91 -5.90
N PHE A 103 -22.36 -1.83 -4.63
CA PHE A 103 -22.76 -2.78 -3.59
C PHE A 103 -24.09 -2.43 -2.91
N ARG A 104 -24.70 -1.29 -3.26
CA ARG A 104 -25.93 -0.78 -2.59
C ARG A 104 -25.77 -0.70 -1.07
N HIS A 105 -24.56 -0.31 -0.64
CA HIS A 105 -24.15 -0.28 0.76
C HIS A 105 -23.57 1.09 1.12
N THR A 106 -23.86 1.58 2.32
CA THR A 106 -23.49 2.95 2.72
C THR A 106 -22.09 3.05 3.27
N ASP A 107 -21.65 2.04 4.01
CA ASP A 107 -20.34 2.04 4.66
C ASP A 107 -19.29 1.39 3.77
N CYS A 108 -18.83 2.19 2.80
CA CYS A 108 -17.78 1.80 1.86
C CYS A 108 -16.60 2.77 1.97
N ILE A 109 -15.41 2.25 2.18
CA ILE A 109 -14.17 2.98 2.33
C ILE A 109 -13.10 2.43 1.39
N ARG A 110 -12.07 3.23 1.14
CA ARG A 110 -10.87 2.82 0.42
C ARG A 110 -9.71 2.65 1.38
N LEU A 111 -8.93 1.64 1.14
CA LEU A 111 -7.71 1.33 1.88
C LEU A 111 -6.56 1.14 0.89
N MET A 112 -5.40 1.72 1.20
CA MET A 112 -4.16 1.43 0.49
C MET A 112 -3.01 1.33 1.47
N PHE A 113 -2.05 0.46 1.16
CA PHE A 113 -0.85 0.23 1.96
C PHE A 113 0.27 -0.36 1.10
N SER A 114 1.51 -0.31 1.61
CA SER A 114 2.67 -0.90 0.94
C SER A 114 2.88 -2.37 1.35
N PHE A 115 3.74 -3.09 0.65
CA PHE A 115 4.11 -4.46 1.00
C PHE A 115 4.74 -4.59 2.39
N ALA A 116 5.24 -3.48 2.96
CA ALA A 116 5.74 -3.46 4.34
C ALA A 116 4.63 -3.72 5.40
N ALA A 117 3.37 -3.82 4.98
CA ALA A 117 2.27 -4.26 5.85
C ALA A 117 2.55 -5.65 6.45
N GLU A 118 3.21 -6.56 5.74
CA GLU A 118 3.52 -7.90 6.25
C GLU A 118 4.47 -7.91 7.46
N ILE A 119 5.16 -6.79 7.71
CA ILE A 119 6.06 -6.57 8.86
C ILE A 119 5.60 -5.41 9.75
N ASN A 120 4.36 -4.94 9.58
CA ASN A 120 3.73 -3.85 10.35
C ASN A 120 4.49 -2.51 10.27
N LYS A 121 5.05 -2.21 9.10
CA LYS A 121 5.83 -0.99 8.81
C LYS A 121 5.30 -0.20 7.60
N SER A 122 4.09 -0.48 7.18
CA SER A 122 3.47 0.20 6.05
C SER A 122 2.95 1.58 6.43
N SER A 123 3.05 2.55 5.52
CA SER A 123 2.10 3.66 5.53
C SER A 123 0.73 3.12 5.13
N VAL A 124 -0.29 3.38 5.93
CA VAL A 124 -1.66 2.93 5.73
C VAL A 124 -2.55 4.13 5.45
N LEU A 125 -3.28 4.10 4.34
CA LEU A 125 -4.15 5.19 3.88
C LEU A 125 -5.60 4.72 3.92
N LEU A 126 -6.48 5.54 4.51
CA LEU A 126 -7.93 5.30 4.56
C LEU A 126 -8.70 6.55 4.13
N THR A 127 -9.78 6.41 3.36
CA THR A 127 -10.68 7.54 3.06
C THR A 127 -11.57 7.93 4.23
N GLY A 128 -11.77 7.04 5.17
CA GLY A 128 -12.56 7.26 6.38
C GLY A 128 -13.00 5.91 6.95
N ALA A 129 -13.19 5.84 8.25
CA ALA A 129 -13.67 4.65 8.94
C ALA A 129 -14.10 5.01 10.35
N ASP A 130 -14.89 4.14 10.99
CA ASP A 130 -15.08 4.22 12.42
C ASP A 130 -13.79 3.90 13.21
N GLN A 131 -13.81 4.09 14.51
CA GLN A 131 -12.62 3.89 15.34
C GLN A 131 -12.16 2.44 15.41
N GLU A 132 -13.05 1.47 15.25
CA GLU A 132 -12.72 0.05 15.31
C GLU A 132 -11.96 -0.37 14.05
N VAL A 133 -12.44 0.03 12.89
CA VAL A 133 -11.78 -0.20 11.60
C VAL A 133 -10.44 0.53 11.53
N GLN A 134 -10.35 1.77 12.04
CA GLN A 134 -9.08 2.49 12.13
C GLN A 134 -8.06 1.75 13.00
N ARG A 135 -8.46 1.25 14.18
CA ARG A 135 -7.57 0.47 15.05
C ARG A 135 -7.09 -0.81 14.37
N LEU A 136 -7.97 -1.49 13.65
CA LEU A 136 -7.63 -2.69 12.92
C LEU A 136 -6.50 -2.44 11.92
N PHE A 137 -6.66 -1.44 11.04
CA PHE A 137 -5.66 -1.18 10.01
C PHE A 137 -4.40 -0.48 10.53
N SER A 138 -4.47 0.23 11.66
CA SER A 138 -3.28 0.78 12.33
C SER A 138 -2.31 -0.30 12.81
N LEU A 139 -2.74 -1.54 12.93
CA LEU A 139 -1.85 -2.68 13.21
C LEU A 139 -0.81 -2.91 12.10
N LEU A 140 -1.09 -2.47 10.87
CA LEU A 140 -0.19 -2.64 9.73
C LEU A 140 0.90 -1.57 9.66
N GLY A 141 0.76 -0.47 10.44
CA GLY A 141 1.70 0.64 10.51
C GLY A 141 1.02 2.00 10.68
N PRO A 142 1.75 3.10 10.52
CA PRO A 142 1.20 4.46 10.64
C PRO A 142 0.03 4.71 9.71
N LEU A 143 -1.11 5.12 10.27
CA LEU A 143 -2.36 5.34 9.55
C LEU A 143 -2.59 6.82 9.28
N THR A 144 -2.96 7.16 8.05
CA THR A 144 -3.34 8.49 7.60
C THR A 144 -4.77 8.46 7.07
N LEU A 145 -5.63 9.34 7.60
CA LEU A 145 -7.00 9.53 7.11
C LEU A 145 -7.01 10.60 6.02
N LEU A 146 -7.56 10.25 4.87
CA LEU A 146 -7.66 11.10 3.69
C LEU A 146 -9.11 11.05 3.16
N PRO A 147 -10.01 11.86 3.75
CA PRO A 147 -11.42 11.84 3.38
C PRO A 147 -11.69 12.39 1.97
N ASP A 148 -10.80 13.21 1.43
CA ASP A 148 -10.87 13.66 0.05
C ASP A 148 -10.34 12.59 -0.90
N GLU A 149 -11.10 12.30 -1.96
CA GLU A 149 -10.77 11.22 -2.91
C GLU A 149 -9.53 11.55 -3.74
N LEU A 150 -9.30 12.84 -4.07
CA LEU A 150 -8.11 13.26 -4.80
C LEU A 150 -6.86 13.14 -3.94
N ASP A 151 -6.93 13.57 -2.68
CA ASP A 151 -5.83 13.43 -1.73
C ASP A 151 -5.48 11.96 -1.51
N PHE A 152 -6.50 11.07 -1.47
CA PHE A 152 -6.27 9.63 -1.38
C PHE A 152 -5.57 9.08 -2.63
N ASP A 153 -5.96 9.51 -3.84
CA ASP A 153 -5.32 9.10 -5.08
C ASP A 153 -3.87 9.59 -5.15
N LEU A 154 -3.60 10.86 -4.78
CA LEU A 154 -2.23 11.40 -4.71
C LEU A 154 -1.36 10.65 -3.69
N ALA A 155 -1.91 10.32 -2.52
CA ALA A 155 -1.20 9.52 -1.53
C ALA A 155 -0.95 8.08 -2.02
N THR A 156 -1.89 7.50 -2.78
CA THR A 156 -1.70 6.20 -3.44
C THR A 156 -0.55 6.25 -4.44
N VAL A 157 -0.44 7.32 -5.24
CA VAL A 157 0.74 7.55 -6.11
C VAL A 157 2.02 7.53 -5.31
N SER A 158 2.07 8.23 -4.16
CA SER A 158 3.26 8.24 -3.30
C SER A 158 3.66 6.84 -2.83
N LEU A 159 2.69 5.99 -2.45
CA LEU A 159 2.95 4.58 -2.12
C LEU A 159 3.49 3.79 -3.33
N CYS A 160 2.89 3.95 -4.50
CA CYS A 160 3.35 3.30 -5.73
C CYS A 160 4.77 3.71 -6.09
N MET A 161 5.07 5.01 -5.99
CA MET A 161 6.39 5.55 -6.30
C MET A 161 7.48 5.11 -5.32
N SER A 162 7.12 4.68 -4.11
CA SER A 162 8.08 4.12 -3.15
C SER A 162 8.78 2.86 -3.68
N ASN A 163 8.18 2.16 -4.64
CA ASN A 163 8.83 1.03 -5.34
C ASN A 163 10.07 1.47 -6.13
N GLY A 164 10.11 2.71 -6.59
CA GLY A 164 11.28 3.28 -7.27
C GLY A 164 12.53 3.35 -6.37
N PHE A 165 12.34 3.42 -5.04
CA PHE A 165 13.47 3.42 -4.10
C PHE A 165 14.24 2.09 -4.08
N TYR A 166 13.61 0.96 -4.41
CA TYR A 166 14.33 -0.31 -4.57
C TYR A 166 15.30 -0.26 -5.75
N PHE A 167 14.90 0.31 -6.89
CA PHE A 167 15.78 0.46 -8.06
C PHE A 167 16.88 1.48 -7.79
N LEU A 168 16.57 2.57 -7.08
CA LEU A 168 17.60 3.53 -6.63
C LEU A 168 18.62 2.84 -5.72
N ALA A 169 18.15 2.09 -4.73
CA ALA A 169 19.01 1.36 -3.79
C ALA A 169 19.88 0.32 -4.52
N GLU A 170 19.30 -0.43 -5.44
CA GLU A 170 20.04 -1.41 -6.27
C GLU A 170 21.13 -0.73 -7.08
N GLY A 171 20.81 0.39 -7.77
CA GLY A 171 21.79 1.14 -8.57
C GLY A 171 22.96 1.67 -7.73
N LEU A 172 22.69 2.19 -6.54
CA LEU A 172 23.73 2.66 -5.62
C LEU A 172 24.57 1.49 -5.06
N ALA A 173 23.93 0.38 -4.68
CA ALA A 173 24.63 -0.81 -4.21
C ALA A 173 25.55 -1.39 -5.33
N TYR A 174 25.04 -1.48 -6.55
CA TYR A 174 25.80 -1.92 -7.71
C TYR A 174 27.02 -1.03 -7.99
N TRP A 175 26.86 0.30 -7.84
CA TRP A 175 28.00 1.21 -7.97
C TRP A 175 29.09 0.94 -6.92
N LEU A 176 28.71 0.70 -5.66
CA LEU A 176 29.65 0.38 -4.57
C LEU A 176 30.38 -0.94 -4.82
N THR A 177 29.68 -1.97 -5.25
CA THR A 177 30.28 -3.28 -5.57
C THR A 177 31.23 -3.17 -6.77
N GLY A 178 30.89 -2.34 -7.77
CA GLY A 178 31.78 -2.01 -8.87
C GLY A 178 33.07 -1.28 -8.45
N LYS A 179 33.12 -0.72 -7.22
CA LYS A 179 34.31 -0.15 -6.59
C LYS A 179 35.05 -1.14 -5.67
N GLY A 180 34.60 -2.39 -5.61
CA GLY A 180 35.26 -3.46 -4.85
C GLY A 180 34.68 -3.71 -3.46
N MET A 181 33.53 -3.10 -3.12
CA MET A 181 32.84 -3.39 -1.87
C MET A 181 32.12 -4.74 -1.95
N ALA A 182 32.05 -5.48 -0.84
CA ALA A 182 31.26 -6.72 -0.76
C ALA A 182 29.76 -6.43 -0.90
N ASP A 183 29.02 -7.29 -1.61
CA ASP A 183 27.61 -7.10 -1.96
C ASP A 183 26.71 -6.86 -0.74
N ASP A 184 26.83 -7.68 0.29
CA ASP A 184 26.03 -7.53 1.52
C ASP A 184 26.31 -6.21 2.24
N THR A 185 27.57 -5.78 2.27
CA THR A 185 27.99 -4.50 2.88
C THR A 185 27.43 -3.32 2.08
N ALA A 186 27.54 -3.37 0.75
CA ALA A 186 27.01 -2.33 -0.13
C ALA A 186 25.50 -2.19 0.04
N ARG A 187 24.78 -3.30 0.00
CA ARG A 187 23.32 -3.34 0.23
C ARG A 187 22.93 -2.73 1.59
N GLN A 188 23.61 -3.18 2.66
CA GLN A 188 23.30 -2.71 4.01
C GLN A 188 23.55 -1.22 4.18
N LEU A 189 24.68 -0.69 3.66
CA LEU A 189 25.01 0.73 3.75
C LEU A 189 23.98 1.61 3.03
N VAL A 190 23.56 1.21 1.82
CA VAL A 190 22.57 1.97 1.05
C VAL A 190 21.22 1.97 1.77
N LEU A 191 20.75 0.83 2.28
CA LEU A 191 19.48 0.75 3.01
C LEU A 191 19.52 1.55 4.32
N ASN A 192 20.64 1.51 5.05
CA ASN A 192 20.82 2.34 6.25
C ASN A 192 20.77 3.83 5.90
N GLY A 193 21.45 4.26 4.83
CA GLY A 193 21.42 5.65 4.40
C GLY A 193 20.00 6.14 4.05
N LEU A 194 19.18 5.34 3.36
CA LEU A 194 17.79 5.68 3.09
C LEU A 194 16.97 5.79 4.39
N LYS A 195 17.16 4.85 5.31
CA LYS A 195 16.52 4.84 6.61
C LYS A 195 16.92 6.08 7.44
N ASP A 196 18.21 6.38 7.52
CA ASP A 196 18.73 7.52 8.26
C ASP A 196 18.13 8.84 7.76
N CYS A 197 18.05 9.02 6.43
CA CYS A 197 17.41 10.20 5.83
C CYS A 197 15.93 10.31 6.23
N ALA A 198 15.17 9.23 6.19
CA ALA A 198 13.75 9.21 6.53
C ALA A 198 13.53 9.50 8.03
N GLU A 199 14.31 8.86 8.90
CA GLU A 199 14.20 9.05 10.35
C GLU A 199 14.62 10.46 10.77
N TYR A 200 15.73 10.97 10.20
CA TYR A 200 16.20 12.32 10.49
C TYR A 200 15.20 13.39 10.05
N ALA A 201 14.62 13.23 8.86
CA ALA A 201 13.58 14.12 8.36
C ALA A 201 12.30 14.04 9.22
N GLY A 202 11.92 12.85 9.67
CA GLY A 202 10.80 12.63 10.58
C GLY A 202 11.00 13.26 11.97
N TYR A 203 12.24 13.33 12.45
CA TYR A 203 12.58 14.00 13.70
C TYR A 203 12.53 15.54 13.57
N HIS A 204 12.95 16.07 12.42
CA HIS A 204 12.99 17.52 12.13
C HIS A 204 11.78 17.99 11.29
N THR A 205 10.57 17.69 11.74
CA THR A 205 9.31 17.94 11.00
C THR A 205 9.06 19.42 10.64
N SER A 206 9.66 20.36 11.37
CA SER A 206 9.53 21.80 11.10
C SER A 206 10.51 22.32 10.04
N ILE A 207 11.48 21.51 9.62
CA ILE A 207 12.49 21.90 8.63
C ILE A 207 12.08 21.36 7.26
N ASN A 208 12.11 22.22 6.24
CA ASN A 208 11.86 21.78 4.87
C ASN A 208 12.89 20.73 4.40
N LEU A 209 12.46 19.68 3.69
CA LEU A 209 13.33 18.59 3.22
C LEU A 209 14.49 19.09 2.36
N GLY A 210 14.23 20.07 1.48
CA GLY A 210 15.29 20.69 0.66
C GLY A 210 16.34 21.39 1.49
N LYS A 211 15.93 22.04 2.60
CA LYS A 211 16.86 22.68 3.54
C LYS A 211 17.72 21.66 4.30
N LEU A 212 17.11 20.55 4.76
CA LEU A 212 17.86 19.44 5.37
C LEU A 212 18.93 18.91 4.41
N GLY A 213 18.56 18.67 3.13
CA GLY A 213 19.51 18.23 2.12
C GLY A 213 20.64 19.22 1.86
N GLN A 214 20.36 20.54 1.85
CA GLN A 214 21.36 21.57 1.68
C GLN A 214 22.33 21.64 2.88
N ASP A 215 21.80 21.58 4.10
CA ASP A 215 22.62 21.65 5.32
C ASP A 215 23.56 20.43 5.40
N MET A 216 23.08 19.24 5.08
CA MET A 216 23.91 18.03 5.00
C MET A 216 24.97 18.13 3.89
N SER A 217 24.60 18.65 2.71
CA SER A 217 25.53 18.78 1.57
C SER A 217 26.66 19.77 1.86
N SER A 218 26.42 20.78 2.69
CA SER A 218 27.44 21.76 3.10
C SER A 218 28.42 21.22 4.15
N ALA A 219 28.07 20.13 4.83
CA ALA A 219 28.83 19.60 5.97
C ALA A 219 30.08 18.80 5.55
N ALA A 220 30.20 18.32 4.28
CA ALA A 220 31.34 17.52 3.84
C ALA A 220 31.85 17.94 2.44
N PRO A 221 33.18 18.04 2.26
CA PRO A 221 33.77 18.31 0.96
C PRO A 221 33.34 17.25 -0.08
N GLY A 222 32.90 17.71 -1.26
CA GLY A 222 32.47 16.84 -2.36
C GLY A 222 30.98 16.46 -2.35
N MET A 223 30.26 16.58 -1.23
CA MET A 223 28.81 16.32 -1.22
C MET A 223 28.03 17.35 -2.04
N SER A 224 28.38 18.63 -1.95
CA SER A 224 27.77 19.70 -2.77
C SER A 224 27.95 19.43 -4.26
N GLN A 225 29.14 18.98 -4.67
CA GLN A 225 29.42 18.66 -6.07
C GLN A 225 28.56 17.48 -6.58
N GLY A 226 28.34 16.45 -5.77
CA GLY A 226 27.43 15.35 -6.09
C GLY A 226 26.00 15.82 -6.31
N VAL A 227 25.48 16.65 -5.39
CA VAL A 227 24.13 17.23 -5.51
C VAL A 227 24.00 18.12 -6.73
N GLU A 228 25.03 18.94 -7.05
CA GLU A 228 25.06 19.75 -8.28
C GLU A 228 24.99 18.90 -9.55
N VAL A 229 25.64 17.74 -9.58
CA VAL A 229 25.51 16.80 -10.70
C VAL A 229 24.08 16.31 -10.84
N LEU A 230 23.42 15.88 -9.75
CA LEU A 230 22.02 15.44 -9.78
C LEU A 230 21.08 16.55 -10.25
N ALA A 231 21.28 17.78 -9.78
CA ALA A 231 20.51 18.94 -10.20
C ALA A 231 20.67 19.26 -11.69
N ARG A 232 21.93 19.27 -12.18
CA ARG A 232 22.24 19.51 -13.59
C ARG A 232 21.66 18.42 -14.52
N MET A 233 21.61 17.18 -14.05
CA MET A 233 20.99 16.06 -14.76
C MET A 233 19.47 16.01 -14.64
N ALA A 234 18.86 17.00 -13.94
CA ALA A 234 17.41 17.06 -13.68
C ALA A 234 16.86 15.73 -13.11
N ALA A 235 17.56 15.12 -12.15
CA ALA A 235 17.31 13.77 -11.66
C ALA A 235 15.89 13.58 -11.08
N LEU A 236 15.18 14.65 -10.70
CA LEU A 236 13.80 14.59 -10.20
C LEU A 236 12.75 14.59 -11.33
N THR A 237 13.09 15.06 -12.53
CA THR A 237 12.14 15.12 -13.65
C THR A 237 11.53 13.76 -14.00
N PRO A 238 12.31 12.67 -14.12
CA PRO A 238 11.74 11.33 -14.36
C PRO A 238 10.76 10.88 -13.28
N TRP A 239 11.00 11.26 -12.03
CA TRP A 239 10.09 10.93 -10.92
C TRP A 239 8.75 11.65 -11.04
N HIS A 240 8.75 12.93 -11.42
CA HIS A 240 7.51 13.68 -11.65
C HIS A 240 6.71 13.07 -12.81
N VAL A 241 7.36 12.79 -13.93
CA VAL A 241 6.71 12.15 -15.09
C VAL A 241 6.14 10.78 -14.73
N ALA A 242 6.88 9.97 -13.98
CA ALA A 242 6.39 8.67 -13.52
C ALA A 242 5.20 8.81 -12.56
N SER A 243 5.23 9.80 -11.65
CA SER A 243 4.12 10.09 -10.73
C SER A 243 2.86 10.52 -11.50
N ASP A 244 3.00 11.40 -12.48
CA ASP A 244 1.88 11.82 -13.33
C ASP A 244 1.30 10.65 -14.13
N THR A 245 2.16 9.75 -14.62
CA THR A 245 1.73 8.52 -15.30
C THR A 245 0.91 7.62 -14.39
N VAL A 246 1.39 7.37 -13.17
CA VAL A 246 0.67 6.55 -12.18
C VAL A 246 -0.66 7.20 -11.80
N LEU A 247 -0.68 8.53 -11.60
CA LEU A 247 -1.92 9.24 -11.29
C LEU A 247 -2.95 9.11 -12.41
N SER A 248 -2.51 9.28 -13.66
CA SER A 248 -3.39 9.12 -14.83
C SER A 248 -3.96 7.70 -14.90
N GLU A 249 -3.15 6.67 -14.69
CA GLU A 249 -3.63 5.27 -14.67
C GLU A 249 -4.63 5.00 -13.52
N ILE A 250 -4.44 5.62 -12.35
CA ILE A 250 -5.38 5.53 -11.23
C ILE A 250 -6.71 6.22 -11.59
N GLN A 251 -6.67 7.40 -12.19
CA GLN A 251 -7.85 8.20 -12.51
C GLN A 251 -8.57 7.73 -13.78
N GLU A 252 -7.82 7.23 -14.77
CA GLU A 252 -8.36 6.60 -15.98
C GLU A 252 -8.86 5.19 -15.65
N SER A 253 -9.76 5.05 -14.69
CA SER A 253 -10.39 3.77 -14.40
C SER A 253 -11.12 3.27 -15.66
N PRO A 254 -10.79 2.10 -16.22
CA PRO A 254 -11.20 1.71 -17.57
C PRO A 254 -12.71 1.57 -17.68
N ALA A 255 -13.34 2.56 -18.31
CA ALA A 255 -14.56 2.32 -19.07
C ALA A 255 -14.09 1.85 -20.46
N ALA A 256 -14.16 0.56 -20.74
CA ALA A 256 -13.98 -0.16 -21.98
C ALA A 256 -12.66 -0.94 -22.17
N PRO A 257 -12.77 -2.16 -22.70
CA PRO A 257 -11.60 -2.94 -23.07
C PRO A 257 -10.89 -2.26 -24.23
N ARG A 258 -9.58 -2.02 -24.09
CA ARG A 258 -8.73 -1.71 -25.25
C ARG A 258 -8.79 -2.93 -26.16
N SER A 259 -9.57 -2.82 -27.27
CA SER A 259 -9.50 -3.79 -28.35
C SER A 259 -8.07 -3.84 -28.88
N ARG A 260 -7.45 -5.01 -28.78
CA ARG A 260 -6.21 -5.31 -29.50
C ARG A 260 -6.49 -5.58 -30.97
#